data_724619c177b12b631e4494d4b6eb6364
#
_entry.id   724619c177b12b631e4494d4b6eb6364
#
_cell.length_a   1.000
_cell.length_b   1.000
_cell.length_c   1.000
_cell.angle_alpha   90.00
_cell.angle_beta   90.00
_cell.angle_gamma   90.00
#
_symmetry.space_group_name_H-M   'P 1'
#
loop_
_entity.id
_entity.type
_entity.pdbx_description
1 polymer ?
#
loop_
_entity_poly.entity_id
_entity_poly.type
_entity_poly.pdbx_seq_one_letter_code
_entity_poly.pdbx_strand_id
1 'polypeptide(L)'
;ADEHEVYTGEEIKLLIDESTESGLIDPEQNEFVDNIFDLGDKDAEGIMTPRTDVICLDLEDTLEENWDIVRQYKYTRYPVCDGSKDRIVGFVHTKDLVDVPKDAPMSDWKIRELPPVPEGAPIAKLLQAMQEGRTEMCVVVDEHGGTAGIVTMSDIMEQIVGRIDDEYAHGGSDEIVQLDDGSYLIDGSLPIDE
;
A
#
# COMPACT_ATOMS: atom_id res chain seq x y z
N ALA A 1 22.13 -36.42 18.28
CA ALA A 1 21.14 -35.48 18.78
C ALA A 1 21.48 -34.15 18.14
N ASP A 2 20.77 -33.76 17.11
CA ASP A 2 20.92 -32.44 16.50
C ASP A 2 20.34 -31.42 17.50
N GLU A 3 21.23 -30.69 18.17
CA GLU A 3 20.86 -29.47 18.87
C GLU A 3 20.52 -28.45 17.77
N HIS A 4 19.23 -28.23 17.55
CA HIS A 4 18.80 -27.10 16.74
C HIS A 4 19.15 -25.81 17.49
N GLU A 5 20.21 -25.13 17.07
CA GLU A 5 20.49 -23.78 17.55
C GLU A 5 19.35 -22.86 17.11
N VAL A 6 18.65 -22.28 18.08
CA VAL A 6 17.60 -21.30 17.86
C VAL A 6 18.19 -19.92 18.10
N TYR A 7 18.14 -19.07 17.09
CA TYR A 7 18.63 -17.69 17.14
C TYR A 7 17.49 -16.69 17.41
N THR A 8 17.78 -15.64 18.17
CA THR A 8 16.88 -14.49 18.29
C THR A 8 16.90 -13.65 17.00
N GLY A 9 15.90 -12.77 16.82
CA GLY A 9 15.89 -11.85 15.67
C GLY A 9 17.13 -10.95 15.61
N GLU A 10 17.64 -10.50 16.77
CA GLU A 10 18.85 -9.69 16.86
C GLU A 10 20.10 -10.49 16.46
N GLU A 11 20.20 -11.74 16.87
CA GLU A 11 21.32 -12.62 16.49
C GLU A 11 21.30 -12.93 14.98
N ILE A 12 20.14 -13.15 14.39
CA ILE A 12 19.98 -13.35 12.94
C ILE A 12 20.41 -12.08 12.20
N LYS A 13 20.03 -10.90 12.68
CA LYS A 13 20.40 -9.62 12.08
C LYS A 13 21.93 -9.42 12.10
N LEU A 14 22.61 -9.74 13.20
CA LEU A 14 24.07 -9.69 13.28
C LEU A 14 24.74 -10.62 12.25
N LEU A 15 24.24 -11.84 12.07
CA LEU A 15 24.77 -12.78 11.07
C LEU A 15 24.61 -12.25 9.64
N ILE A 16 23.50 -11.58 9.36
CA ILE A 16 23.24 -10.96 8.07
C ILE A 16 24.16 -9.76 7.84
N ASP A 17 24.39 -8.92 8.85
CA ASP A 17 25.32 -7.79 8.78
C ASP A 17 26.75 -8.24 8.51
N GLU A 18 27.24 -9.26 9.22
CA GLU A 18 28.56 -9.87 8.99
C GLU A 18 28.68 -10.46 7.57
N SER A 19 27.61 -11.09 7.09
CA SER A 19 27.57 -11.65 5.73
C SER A 19 27.59 -10.55 4.66
N THR A 20 26.98 -9.39 4.95
CA THR A 20 26.99 -8.22 4.07
C THR A 20 28.38 -7.59 4.02
N GLU A 21 29.05 -7.42 5.16
CA GLU A 21 30.43 -6.93 5.23
C GLU A 21 31.41 -7.84 4.48
N SER A 22 31.14 -9.14 4.49
CA SER A 22 31.92 -10.15 3.76
C SER A 22 31.61 -10.24 2.27
N GLY A 23 30.63 -9.48 1.78
CA GLY A 23 30.21 -9.46 0.37
C GLY A 23 29.39 -10.68 -0.07
N LEU A 24 28.88 -11.49 0.86
CA LEU A 24 28.01 -12.63 0.59
C LEU A 24 26.55 -12.23 0.40
N ILE A 25 26.15 -11.12 0.99
CA ILE A 25 24.81 -10.52 0.88
C ILE A 25 24.99 -9.10 0.36
N ASP A 26 24.12 -8.70 -0.59
CA ASP A 26 24.08 -7.35 -1.12
C ASP A 26 23.58 -6.37 -0.03
N PRO A 27 24.12 -5.13 0.07
CA PRO A 27 23.61 -4.10 0.99
C PRO A 27 22.11 -3.83 0.83
N GLU A 28 21.58 -3.86 -0.40
CA GLU A 28 20.16 -3.70 -0.68
C GLU A 28 19.32 -4.85 -0.10
N GLN A 29 19.80 -6.09 -0.21
CA GLN A 29 19.15 -7.26 0.41
C GLN A 29 19.15 -7.16 1.93
N ASN A 30 20.23 -6.67 2.52
CA ASN A 30 20.33 -6.43 3.97
C ASN A 30 19.30 -5.39 4.42
N GLU A 31 19.12 -4.31 3.67
CA GLU A 31 18.12 -3.29 3.98
C GLU A 31 16.69 -3.86 3.97
N PHE A 32 16.34 -4.70 3.00
CA PHE A 32 15.04 -5.40 2.99
C PHE A 32 14.83 -6.26 4.23
N VAL A 33 15.85 -6.97 4.67
CA VAL A 33 15.78 -7.81 5.88
C VAL A 33 15.57 -6.94 7.12
N ASP A 34 16.29 -5.82 7.25
CA ASP A 34 16.09 -4.86 8.33
C ASP A 34 14.67 -4.34 8.37
N ASN A 35 14.12 -3.95 7.22
CA ASN A 35 12.76 -3.47 7.09
C ASN A 35 11.72 -4.54 7.47
N ILE A 36 11.96 -5.82 7.15
CA ILE A 36 11.09 -6.93 7.55
C ILE A 36 11.10 -7.10 9.07
N PHE A 37 12.25 -7.00 9.73
CA PHE A 37 12.32 -7.07 11.20
C PHE A 37 11.62 -5.87 11.84
N ASP A 38 11.84 -4.67 11.33
CA ASP A 38 11.17 -3.44 11.81
C ASP A 38 9.65 -3.52 11.63
N LEU A 39 9.19 -4.15 10.56
CA LEU A 39 7.75 -4.37 10.30
C LEU A 39 7.10 -5.24 11.37
N GLY A 40 7.83 -6.20 11.93
CA GLY A 40 7.37 -7.08 13.00
C GLY A 40 6.96 -6.34 14.29
N ASP A 41 7.51 -5.14 14.50
CA ASP A 41 7.22 -4.28 15.66
C ASP A 41 6.07 -3.28 15.40
N LYS A 42 5.56 -3.23 14.15
CA LYS A 42 4.46 -2.35 13.77
C LYS A 42 3.12 -3.06 13.82
N ASP A 43 2.08 -2.28 14.11
CA ASP A 43 0.68 -2.69 14.06
C ASP A 43 -0.08 -1.97 12.94
N ALA A 44 -1.37 -2.25 12.83
CA ALA A 44 -2.24 -1.67 11.82
C ALA A 44 -2.28 -0.15 11.91
N GLU A 45 -2.36 0.42 13.12
CA GLU A 45 -2.37 1.86 13.34
C GLU A 45 -1.10 2.53 12.81
N GLY A 46 0.05 1.89 12.99
CA GLY A 46 1.36 2.42 12.58
C GLY A 46 1.56 2.52 11.08
N ILE A 47 0.80 1.78 10.27
CA ILE A 47 0.94 1.76 8.79
C ILE A 47 -0.31 2.16 8.03
N MET A 48 -1.46 2.31 8.69
CA MET A 48 -2.72 2.65 8.05
C MET A 48 -2.70 4.07 7.45
N THR A 49 -3.53 4.27 6.43
CA THR A 49 -3.98 5.60 6.04
C THR A 49 -5.11 5.99 6.99
N PRO A 50 -4.96 7.06 7.79
CA PRO A 50 -6.01 7.50 8.71
C PRO A 50 -7.30 7.85 7.95
N ARG A 51 -8.45 7.63 8.57
CA ARG A 51 -9.76 7.90 7.91
C ARG A 51 -9.88 9.31 7.35
N THR A 52 -9.25 10.29 7.98
CA THR A 52 -9.27 11.70 7.50
C THR A 52 -8.67 11.85 6.10
N ASP A 53 -7.70 10.99 5.77
CA ASP A 53 -6.95 11.03 4.51
C ASP A 53 -7.46 10.00 3.49
N VAL A 54 -8.37 9.11 3.90
CA VAL A 54 -8.97 8.12 3.00
C VAL A 54 -9.86 8.81 1.98
N ILE A 55 -9.61 8.53 0.71
CA ILE A 55 -10.51 8.90 -0.39
C ILE A 55 -11.52 7.76 -0.53
N CYS A 56 -12.79 8.04 -0.26
CA CYS A 56 -13.88 7.08 -0.35
C CYS A 56 -15.05 7.60 -1.19
N LEU A 57 -15.84 6.67 -1.68
CA LEU A 57 -17.15 6.95 -2.24
C LEU A 57 -18.18 6.95 -1.10
N ASP A 58 -19.24 7.70 -1.22
CA ASP A 58 -20.30 7.78 -0.20
C ASP A 58 -21.65 7.40 -0.80
N LEU A 59 -22.35 6.48 -0.12
CA LEU A 59 -23.69 6.06 -0.54
C LEU A 59 -24.72 7.17 -0.44
N GLU A 60 -24.49 8.20 0.38
CA GLU A 60 -25.36 9.36 0.51
C GLU A 60 -25.06 10.47 -0.51
N ASP A 61 -23.90 10.44 -1.15
CA ASP A 61 -23.56 11.38 -2.22
C ASP A 61 -24.30 11.06 -3.52
N THR A 62 -24.39 12.04 -4.39
CA THR A 62 -24.93 11.83 -5.72
C THR A 62 -24.05 10.92 -6.56
N LEU A 63 -24.66 10.27 -7.54
CA LEU A 63 -23.95 9.42 -8.48
C LEU A 63 -22.83 10.19 -9.20
N GLU A 64 -23.08 11.45 -9.56
CA GLU A 64 -22.11 12.29 -10.26
C GLU A 64 -20.91 12.63 -9.37
N GLU A 65 -21.13 12.97 -8.10
CA GLU A 65 -20.06 13.22 -7.12
C GLU A 65 -19.16 12.00 -6.96
N ASN A 66 -19.73 10.81 -6.84
CA ASN A 66 -18.97 9.56 -6.75
C ASN A 66 -18.17 9.28 -8.04
N TRP A 67 -18.76 9.49 -9.22
CA TRP A 67 -18.04 9.35 -10.49
C TRP A 67 -16.93 10.39 -10.65
N ASP A 68 -17.09 11.60 -10.12
CA ASP A 68 -16.04 12.63 -10.14
C ASP A 68 -14.83 12.20 -9.30
N ILE A 69 -15.05 11.57 -8.14
CA ILE A 69 -13.97 11.00 -7.33
C ILE A 69 -13.20 9.93 -8.12
N VAL A 70 -13.90 9.00 -8.76
CA VAL A 70 -13.27 7.95 -9.57
C VAL A 70 -12.46 8.54 -10.72
N ARG A 71 -12.98 9.56 -11.40
CA ARG A 71 -12.28 10.24 -12.52
C ARG A 71 -11.06 11.02 -12.05
N GLN A 72 -11.17 11.67 -10.89
CA GLN A 72 -10.11 12.53 -10.35
C GLN A 72 -8.92 11.73 -9.86
N TYR A 73 -9.14 10.70 -9.03
CA TYR A 73 -8.07 9.99 -8.34
C TYR A 73 -7.53 8.79 -9.11
N LYS A 74 -8.33 8.17 -9.95
CA LYS A 74 -7.93 7.01 -10.80
C LYS A 74 -7.31 5.84 -10.02
N TYR A 75 -7.78 5.62 -8.78
CA TYR A 75 -7.34 4.48 -7.98
C TYR A 75 -7.97 3.18 -8.47
N THR A 76 -7.36 2.07 -8.14
CA THR A 76 -7.88 0.73 -8.46
C THR A 76 -9.04 0.34 -7.55
N ARG A 77 -9.01 0.77 -6.30
CA ARG A 77 -9.99 0.44 -5.25
C ARG A 77 -10.39 1.69 -4.50
N TYR A 78 -11.68 1.80 -4.22
CA TYR A 78 -12.26 2.88 -3.44
C TYR A 78 -13.06 2.31 -2.28
N PRO A 79 -12.69 2.60 -1.02
CA PRO A 79 -13.57 2.35 0.11
C PRO A 79 -14.90 3.07 -0.10
N VAL A 80 -15.97 2.47 0.39
CA VAL A 80 -17.33 3.03 0.34
C VAL A 80 -17.81 3.25 1.76
N CYS A 81 -18.23 4.46 2.07
CA CYS A 81 -18.84 4.81 3.35
C CYS A 81 -20.34 5.06 3.19
N ASP A 82 -21.05 5.12 4.33
CA ASP A 82 -22.48 5.36 4.44
C ASP A 82 -22.71 6.61 5.30
N GLY A 83 -22.61 7.77 4.65
CA GLY A 83 -22.79 9.10 5.25
C GLY A 83 -21.62 9.64 6.06
N SER A 84 -20.67 8.80 6.45
CA SER A 84 -19.48 9.20 7.21
C SER A 84 -18.33 8.21 7.00
N LYS A 85 -17.11 8.72 6.98
CA LYS A 85 -15.89 7.89 6.96
C LYS A 85 -15.73 7.03 8.23
N ASP A 86 -16.47 7.30 9.28
CA ASP A 86 -16.56 6.44 10.46
C ASP A 86 -17.22 5.09 10.16
N ARG A 87 -17.99 5.02 9.07
CA ARG A 87 -18.75 3.86 8.67
C ARG A 87 -18.40 3.42 7.26
N ILE A 88 -17.27 2.78 7.11
CA ILE A 88 -16.90 2.13 5.85
C ILE A 88 -17.60 0.78 5.76
N VAL A 89 -18.39 0.58 4.70
CA VAL A 89 -19.23 -0.59 4.48
C VAL A 89 -18.62 -1.61 3.52
N GLY A 90 -17.60 -1.23 2.77
CA GLY A 90 -16.94 -2.10 1.81
C GLY A 90 -16.06 -1.31 0.85
N PHE A 91 -15.79 -1.86 -0.32
CA PHE A 91 -15.03 -1.19 -1.37
C PHE A 91 -15.54 -1.54 -2.77
N VAL A 92 -15.27 -0.66 -3.71
CA VAL A 92 -15.51 -0.85 -5.14
C VAL A 92 -14.17 -1.03 -5.84
N HIS A 93 -14.05 -2.06 -6.66
CA HIS A 93 -12.94 -2.21 -7.58
C HIS A 93 -13.28 -1.58 -8.93
N THR A 94 -12.42 -0.74 -9.48
CA THR A 94 -12.70 -0.01 -10.73
C THR A 94 -13.00 -0.92 -11.92
N LYS A 95 -12.44 -2.14 -11.94
CA LYS A 95 -12.78 -3.13 -12.97
C LYS A 95 -14.27 -3.52 -12.99
N ASP A 96 -14.93 -3.46 -11.82
CA ASP A 96 -16.35 -3.79 -11.72
C ASP A 96 -17.23 -2.63 -12.21
N LEU A 97 -16.65 -1.44 -12.45
CA LEU A 97 -17.35 -0.27 -12.97
C LEU A 97 -17.32 -0.15 -14.51
N VAL A 98 -16.49 -0.96 -15.17
CA VAL A 98 -16.28 -0.87 -16.63
C VAL A 98 -17.58 -1.05 -17.40
N ASP A 99 -18.39 -2.01 -16.97
CA ASP A 99 -19.67 -2.35 -17.64
C ASP A 99 -20.89 -1.70 -16.96
N VAL A 100 -20.69 -0.90 -15.92
CA VAL A 100 -21.79 -0.21 -15.22
C VAL A 100 -22.17 1.03 -16.00
N PRO A 101 -23.46 1.18 -16.39
CA PRO A 101 -23.95 2.42 -17.00
C PRO A 101 -23.67 3.62 -16.10
N LYS A 102 -23.28 4.76 -16.70
CA LYS A 102 -22.93 5.96 -15.92
C LYS A 102 -24.10 6.56 -15.13
N ASP A 103 -25.32 6.21 -15.50
CA ASP A 103 -26.56 6.59 -14.86
C ASP A 103 -27.14 5.51 -13.93
N ALA A 104 -26.45 4.37 -13.80
CA ALA A 104 -26.86 3.31 -12.89
C ALA A 104 -26.70 3.76 -11.43
N PRO A 105 -27.72 3.54 -10.59
CA PRO A 105 -27.66 3.94 -9.18
C PRO A 105 -26.56 3.18 -8.44
N MET A 106 -26.05 3.76 -7.34
CA MET A 106 -25.01 3.13 -6.49
C MET A 106 -25.41 1.74 -5.98
N SER A 107 -26.72 1.45 -5.88
CA SER A 107 -27.24 0.13 -5.52
C SER A 107 -26.88 -0.97 -6.52
N ASP A 108 -26.59 -0.60 -7.76
CA ASP A 108 -26.18 -1.55 -8.81
C ASP A 108 -24.67 -1.76 -8.86
N TRP A 109 -23.92 -0.97 -8.10
CA TRP A 109 -22.48 -1.10 -8.02
C TRP A 109 -22.11 -2.29 -7.14
N LYS A 110 -21.11 -3.06 -7.60
CA LYS A 110 -20.62 -4.18 -6.83
C LYS A 110 -19.74 -3.69 -5.66
N ILE A 111 -20.33 -3.63 -4.47
CA ILE A 111 -19.60 -3.33 -3.24
C ILE A 111 -19.10 -4.65 -2.64
N ARG A 112 -17.78 -4.76 -2.52
CA ARG A 112 -17.10 -5.93 -1.97
C ARG A 112 -16.86 -5.73 -0.49
N GLU A 113 -16.84 -6.82 0.26
CA GLU A 113 -16.55 -6.78 1.70
C GLU A 113 -15.09 -6.40 1.96
N LEU A 114 -14.88 -5.63 3.02
CA LEU A 114 -13.57 -5.32 3.59
C LEU A 114 -13.41 -6.05 4.91
N PRO A 115 -12.39 -6.90 5.08
CA PRO A 115 -12.13 -7.53 6.35
C PRO A 115 -11.75 -6.47 7.41
N PRO A 116 -12.41 -6.45 8.57
CA PRO A 116 -12.08 -5.56 9.66
C PRO A 116 -10.92 -6.12 10.47
N VAL A 117 -10.01 -5.26 10.89
CA VAL A 117 -8.91 -5.57 11.81
C VAL A 117 -8.81 -4.48 12.89
N PRO A 118 -8.47 -4.82 14.14
CA PRO A 118 -8.28 -3.83 15.18
C PRO A 118 -7.00 -3.01 14.96
N GLU A 119 -6.93 -1.80 15.53
CA GLU A 119 -5.78 -0.89 15.43
C GLU A 119 -4.47 -1.54 15.89
N GLY A 120 -4.51 -2.32 16.98
CA GLY A 120 -3.34 -3.02 17.49
C GLY A 120 -3.01 -4.34 16.80
N ALA A 121 -3.66 -4.68 15.69
CA ALA A 121 -3.38 -5.93 14.98
C ALA A 121 -1.96 -5.93 14.41
N PRO A 122 -1.15 -6.96 14.68
CA PRO A 122 0.17 -7.08 14.07
C PRO A 122 0.03 -7.30 12.55
N ILE A 123 1.08 -6.95 11.80
CA ILE A 123 1.05 -7.01 10.33
C ILE A 123 0.73 -8.42 9.81
N ALA A 124 1.17 -9.46 10.50
CA ALA A 124 0.82 -10.85 10.16
C ALA A 124 -0.69 -11.11 10.15
N LYS A 125 -1.45 -10.44 11.04
CA LYS A 125 -2.91 -10.53 11.09
C LYS A 125 -3.57 -9.79 9.93
N LEU A 126 -3.00 -8.66 9.50
CA LEU A 126 -3.45 -7.95 8.30
C LEU A 126 -3.30 -8.82 7.05
N LEU A 127 -2.13 -9.44 6.87
CA LEU A 127 -1.87 -10.35 5.75
C LEU A 127 -2.82 -11.55 5.77
N GLN A 128 -3.06 -12.14 6.93
CA GLN A 128 -4.02 -13.24 7.09
C GLN A 128 -5.43 -12.80 6.71
N ALA A 129 -5.89 -11.65 7.20
CA ALA A 129 -7.22 -11.12 6.89
C ALA A 129 -7.39 -10.83 5.40
N MET A 130 -6.37 -10.27 4.74
CA MET A 130 -6.37 -10.05 3.29
C MET A 130 -6.43 -11.37 2.52
N GLN A 131 -5.68 -12.38 2.93
CA GLN A 131 -5.64 -13.69 2.30
C GLN A 131 -7.00 -14.41 2.43
N GLU A 132 -7.57 -14.44 3.62
CA GLU A 132 -8.88 -15.05 3.89
C GLU A 132 -10.01 -14.34 3.16
N GLY A 133 -9.98 -13.00 3.15
CA GLY A 133 -10.95 -12.16 2.44
C GLY A 133 -10.73 -12.10 0.92
N ARG A 134 -9.63 -12.67 0.41
CA ARG A 134 -9.24 -12.58 -1.01
C ARG A 134 -9.23 -11.15 -1.53
N THR A 135 -8.71 -10.27 -0.71
CA THR A 135 -8.61 -8.83 -1.00
C THR A 135 -7.22 -8.32 -0.63
N GLU A 136 -6.85 -7.17 -1.18
CA GLU A 136 -5.59 -6.47 -0.88
C GLU A 136 -5.81 -5.24 0.00
N MET A 137 -6.95 -5.17 0.71
CA MET A 137 -7.33 -4.04 1.56
C MET A 137 -8.06 -4.54 2.80
N CYS A 138 -7.81 -3.88 3.94
CA CYS A 138 -8.51 -4.08 5.20
C CYS A 138 -9.03 -2.74 5.72
N VAL A 139 -10.13 -2.76 6.46
CA VAL A 139 -10.56 -1.63 7.28
C VAL A 139 -10.06 -1.81 8.71
N VAL A 140 -9.39 -0.77 9.22
CA VAL A 140 -8.92 -0.74 10.61
C VAL A 140 -10.01 -0.12 11.48
N VAL A 141 -10.40 -0.83 12.52
CA VAL A 141 -11.48 -0.43 13.42
C VAL A 141 -10.95 -0.08 14.80
N ASP A 142 -11.53 0.96 15.38
CA ASP A 142 -11.24 1.41 16.74
C ASP A 142 -12.00 0.60 17.79
N GLU A 143 -11.81 0.92 19.07
CA GLU A 143 -12.45 0.27 20.22
C GLU A 143 -13.97 0.47 20.26
N HIS A 144 -14.50 1.44 19.54
CA HIS A 144 -15.93 1.74 19.43
C HIS A 144 -16.58 1.08 18.21
N GLY A 145 -15.81 0.37 17.39
CA GLY A 145 -16.27 -0.25 16.16
C GLY A 145 -16.36 0.72 14.98
N GLY A 146 -15.88 1.95 15.14
CA GLY A 146 -15.77 2.93 14.06
C GLY A 146 -14.52 2.70 13.21
N THR A 147 -14.48 3.30 12.03
CA THR A 147 -13.31 3.24 11.15
C THR A 147 -12.21 4.13 11.68
N ALA A 148 -11.03 3.55 11.95
CA ALA A 148 -9.80 4.27 12.24
C ALA A 148 -9.05 4.64 10.95
N GLY A 149 -9.00 3.73 9.99
CA GLY A 149 -8.31 3.92 8.73
C GLY A 149 -8.43 2.71 7.79
N ILE A 150 -7.59 2.72 6.77
CA ILE A 150 -7.48 1.66 5.76
C ILE A 150 -6.02 1.22 5.65
N VAL A 151 -5.79 -0.07 5.53
CA VAL A 151 -4.49 -0.65 5.15
C VAL A 151 -4.62 -1.40 3.84
N THR A 152 -3.69 -1.15 2.93
CA THR A 152 -3.59 -1.87 1.66
C THR A 152 -2.35 -2.77 1.65
N MET A 153 -2.32 -3.75 0.75
CA MET A 153 -1.12 -4.55 0.50
C MET A 153 0.06 -3.66 0.08
N SER A 154 -0.19 -2.60 -0.69
CA SER A 154 0.84 -1.62 -1.07
C SER A 154 1.46 -0.94 0.14
N ASP A 155 0.67 -0.58 1.16
CA ASP A 155 1.18 0.02 2.40
C ASP A 155 2.18 -0.92 3.11
N ILE A 156 1.86 -2.21 3.15
CA ILE A 156 2.75 -3.23 3.74
C ILE A 156 4.02 -3.39 2.89
N MET A 157 3.89 -3.46 1.58
CA MET A 157 5.03 -3.62 0.68
C MET A 157 5.97 -2.41 0.73
N GLU A 158 5.46 -1.20 0.83
CA GLU A 158 6.25 0.02 1.02
C GLU A 158 7.10 -0.02 2.29
N GLN A 159 6.60 -0.64 3.38
CA GLN A 159 7.36 -0.83 4.60
C GLN A 159 8.55 -1.79 4.41
N ILE A 160 8.43 -2.80 3.54
CA ILE A 160 9.48 -3.79 3.26
C ILE A 160 10.52 -3.23 2.29
N VAL A 161 10.05 -2.65 1.19
CA VAL A 161 10.91 -2.11 0.12
C VAL A 161 11.62 -0.84 0.57
N GLY A 162 11.04 -0.11 1.53
CA GLY A 162 11.58 1.14 2.01
C GLY A 162 11.45 2.26 0.97
N ARG A 163 12.24 3.33 1.13
CA ARG A 163 12.23 4.51 0.26
C ARG A 163 13.13 4.34 -0.97
N ILE A 164 13.04 3.21 -1.68
CA ILE A 164 13.78 3.06 -2.96
C ILE A 164 13.39 4.15 -3.95
N ASP A 165 12.15 4.61 -3.91
CA ASP A 165 11.66 5.69 -4.76
C ASP A 165 12.25 7.08 -4.42
N ASP A 166 12.71 7.33 -3.19
CA ASP A 166 13.27 8.63 -2.83
C ASP A 166 14.69 8.86 -3.38
N GLU A 167 15.49 7.83 -3.57
CA GLU A 167 16.81 7.96 -4.22
C GLU A 167 16.69 8.11 -5.74
N TYR A 168 15.69 7.49 -6.36
CA TYR A 168 15.39 7.67 -7.78
C TYR A 168 14.54 8.92 -8.06
N ALA A 169 13.69 9.35 -7.13
CA ALA A 169 12.88 10.57 -7.27
C ALA A 169 13.68 11.86 -7.04
N HIS A 170 14.84 11.81 -6.39
CA HIS A 170 15.75 12.97 -6.24
C HIS A 170 16.87 12.99 -7.28
N GLY A 171 16.93 12.01 -8.17
CA GLY A 171 17.79 12.01 -9.35
C GLY A 171 17.18 12.68 -10.59
N GLY A 172 16.02 13.32 -10.43
CA GLY A 172 15.40 14.14 -11.45
C GLY A 172 16.05 15.52 -11.57
N SER A 173 17.34 15.59 -11.79
CA SER A 173 17.92 16.69 -12.54
C SER A 173 17.84 16.32 -14.01
N ASP A 174 17.26 17.20 -14.82
CA ASP A 174 17.17 17.18 -16.28
C ASP A 174 18.55 16.96 -16.95
N GLU A 175 19.13 15.78 -16.81
CA GLU A 175 20.40 15.47 -17.45
C GLU A 175 20.15 14.64 -18.70
N ILE A 176 20.17 15.33 -19.82
CA ILE A 176 20.46 14.71 -21.11
C ILE A 176 21.91 14.24 -21.03
N VAL A 177 22.11 12.94 -20.84
CA VAL A 177 23.45 12.36 -20.81
C VAL A 177 23.87 12.01 -22.24
N GLN A 178 24.91 12.68 -22.73
CA GLN A 178 25.55 12.32 -23.99
C GLN A 178 26.47 11.11 -23.77
N LEU A 179 26.24 10.04 -24.49
CA LEU A 179 27.07 8.84 -24.45
C LEU A 179 28.28 8.98 -25.36
N ASP A 180 29.34 8.23 -25.10
CA ASP A 180 30.61 8.26 -25.83
C ASP A 180 30.47 7.89 -27.35
N ASP A 181 29.37 7.29 -27.73
CA ASP A 181 29.04 6.96 -29.14
C ASP A 181 28.28 8.08 -29.86
N GLY A 182 28.06 9.22 -29.21
CA GLY A 182 27.36 10.37 -29.75
C GLY A 182 25.83 10.31 -29.66
N SER A 183 25.26 9.29 -29.04
CA SER A 183 23.82 9.19 -28.73
C SER A 183 23.49 9.88 -27.40
N TYR A 184 22.21 10.21 -27.20
CA TYR A 184 21.71 10.85 -25.99
C TYR A 184 20.74 9.93 -25.27
N LEU A 185 20.93 9.77 -23.98
CA LEU A 185 19.95 9.16 -23.08
C LEU A 185 19.00 10.27 -22.60
N ILE A 186 17.72 10.16 -22.94
CA ILE A 186 16.69 11.13 -22.55
C ILE A 186 15.70 10.40 -21.64
N ASP A 187 15.43 10.97 -20.47
CA ASP A 187 14.33 10.49 -19.65
C ASP A 187 12.99 10.75 -20.37
N GLY A 188 12.20 9.70 -20.56
CA GLY A 188 10.92 9.74 -21.28
C GLY A 188 9.81 10.53 -20.57
N SER A 189 10.11 11.16 -19.45
CA SER A 189 9.20 12.05 -18.70
C SER A 189 9.31 13.54 -19.06
N LEU A 190 10.27 13.92 -19.94
CA LEU A 190 10.40 15.30 -20.38
C LEU A 190 9.21 15.70 -21.27
N PRO A 191 8.50 16.81 -20.95
CA PRO A 191 7.47 17.35 -21.83
C PRO A 191 8.10 17.85 -23.13
N ILE A 192 7.55 17.43 -24.25
CA ILE A 192 7.90 17.96 -25.57
C ILE A 192 7.06 19.24 -25.73
N ASP A 193 7.68 20.40 -25.53
CA ASP A 193 7.12 21.66 -25.97
C ASP A 193 7.45 21.84 -27.46
N GLU A 194 6.41 22.10 -28.27
CA GLU A 194 6.52 22.48 -29.67
C GLU A 194 7.09 23.90 -29.84
#